data_c9d87f8251a9c8e7d4a049ff654a2412
#
_entry.id   c9d87f8251a9c8e7d4a049ff654a2412
#
_cell.length_a   1.000
_cell.length_b   1.000
_cell.length_c   1.000
_cell.angle_alpha   90.00
_cell.angle_beta   90.00
_cell.angle_gamma   90.00
#
_symmetry.space_group_name_H-M   'P 1'
#
loop_
_entity.id
_entity.type
_entity.pdbx_description
1 polymer ?
#
loop_
_entity_poly.entity_id
_entity_poly.type
_entity_poly.pdbx_seq_one_letter_code
_entity_poly.pdbx_strand_id
1 'polypeptide(L)'
;MDINLQEAVCEKEVQLIKRLKSLNKVLVAFSGGVDSTYLLAVAQESLGQNCQAVFARGLMISTQEEQEALALVPKYNFPVQVIDFDVLGLQEFRNNPPNRCYFCKKKLFETFLELSKSKDNTTVIDGTNASDAQDYRPGRIALEELGIISPLLEAGLTKAEIRILSKLRNLPTWNKPSMACLASRVPYGDAIDAELLKRIARAEAILQQKGHLECRVRVHGEIARIEIPINSFPKCIQEHAEITAPLLELGFRFVTLDLMGLRSGSLNPI
;
A
#
# COMPACT_ATOMS: atom_id res chain seq x y z
N MET A 1 -25.85 -10.35 -6.56
CA MET A 1 -24.80 -10.08 -7.56
C MET A 1 -25.29 -10.63 -8.87
N ASP A 2 -25.23 -9.87 -9.94
CA ASP A 2 -25.71 -10.27 -11.26
C ASP A 2 -24.89 -11.48 -11.74
N ILE A 3 -25.57 -12.53 -12.24
CA ILE A 3 -24.93 -13.79 -12.67
C ILE A 3 -23.89 -13.52 -13.76
N ASN A 4 -24.21 -12.62 -14.70
CA ASN A 4 -23.31 -12.22 -15.78
C ASN A 4 -22.01 -11.55 -15.27
N LEU A 5 -22.10 -10.75 -14.19
CA LEU A 5 -20.93 -10.13 -13.58
C LEU A 5 -20.04 -11.17 -12.90
N GLN A 6 -20.64 -12.18 -12.27
CA GLN A 6 -19.90 -13.24 -11.59
C GLN A 6 -19.15 -14.14 -12.60
N GLU A 7 -19.77 -14.47 -13.73
CA GLU A 7 -19.14 -15.24 -14.80
C GLU A 7 -17.95 -14.48 -15.40
N ALA A 8 -18.12 -13.19 -15.75
CA ALA A 8 -17.04 -12.35 -16.29
C ALA A 8 -15.83 -12.22 -15.32
N VAL A 9 -16.10 -12.12 -14.02
CA VAL A 9 -15.03 -12.03 -13.00
C VAL A 9 -14.29 -13.38 -12.88
N CYS A 10 -15.01 -14.50 -12.97
CA CYS A 10 -14.40 -15.84 -12.96
C CYS A 10 -13.51 -16.08 -14.21
N GLU A 11 -13.93 -15.59 -15.39
CA GLU A 11 -13.09 -15.68 -16.59
C GLU A 11 -11.76 -14.95 -16.45
N LYS A 12 -11.76 -13.75 -15.87
CA LYS A 12 -10.54 -12.98 -15.59
C LYS A 12 -9.63 -13.71 -14.59
N GLU A 13 -10.20 -14.35 -13.57
CA GLU A 13 -9.43 -15.16 -12.64
C GLU A 13 -8.79 -16.37 -13.34
N VAL A 14 -9.48 -17.01 -14.27
CA VAL A 14 -8.92 -18.09 -15.10
C VAL A 14 -7.76 -17.59 -15.94
N GLN A 15 -7.85 -16.38 -16.52
CA GLN A 15 -6.72 -15.75 -17.25
C GLN A 15 -5.54 -15.47 -16.33
N LEU A 16 -5.79 -14.95 -15.13
CA LEU A 16 -4.76 -14.75 -14.12
C LEU A 16 -4.02 -16.06 -13.79
N ILE A 17 -4.77 -17.15 -13.54
CA ILE A 17 -4.21 -18.47 -13.23
C ILE A 17 -3.38 -19.00 -14.40
N LYS A 18 -3.85 -18.86 -15.64
CA LYS A 18 -3.11 -19.27 -16.84
C LYS A 18 -1.80 -18.48 -16.94
N ARG A 19 -1.86 -17.16 -16.71
CA ARG A 19 -0.67 -16.30 -16.75
C ARG A 19 0.34 -16.70 -15.67
N LEU A 20 -0.08 -16.90 -14.44
CA LEU A 20 0.79 -17.35 -13.35
C LEU A 20 1.46 -18.69 -13.69
N LYS A 21 0.72 -19.67 -14.19
CA LYS A 21 1.27 -20.97 -14.60
C LYS A 21 2.31 -20.84 -15.71
N SER A 22 2.13 -19.89 -16.65
CA SER A 22 3.11 -19.65 -17.72
C SER A 22 4.42 -19.04 -17.23
N LEU A 23 4.44 -18.40 -16.06
CA LEU A 23 5.63 -17.84 -15.43
C LEU A 23 6.47 -18.89 -14.68
N ASN A 24 5.92 -20.06 -14.42
CA ASN A 24 6.52 -21.20 -13.72
C ASN A 24 6.95 -20.91 -12.28
N LYS A 25 7.75 -19.87 -12.03
CA LYS A 25 8.31 -19.52 -10.72
C LYS A 25 8.22 -18.02 -10.50
N VAL A 26 7.61 -17.61 -9.39
CA VAL A 26 7.34 -16.19 -9.13
C VAL A 26 7.81 -15.74 -7.74
N LEU A 27 8.23 -14.46 -7.67
CA LEU A 27 8.47 -13.71 -6.44
C LEU A 27 7.44 -12.57 -6.38
N VAL A 28 6.45 -12.69 -5.52
CA VAL A 28 5.37 -11.71 -5.36
C VAL A 28 5.84 -10.57 -4.48
N ALA A 29 5.74 -9.32 -4.96
CA ALA A 29 5.90 -8.13 -4.14
C ALA A 29 4.68 -7.98 -3.22
N PHE A 30 4.79 -8.45 -1.98
CA PHE A 30 3.73 -8.51 -1.00
C PHE A 30 3.72 -7.26 -0.13
N SER A 31 2.59 -6.58 0.00
CA SER A 31 2.42 -5.38 0.84
C SER A 31 1.37 -5.55 1.95
N GLY A 32 0.65 -6.69 1.99
CA GLY A 32 -0.48 -6.89 2.90
C GLY A 32 -1.73 -6.07 2.53
N GLY A 33 -1.76 -5.41 1.39
CA GLY A 33 -2.95 -4.79 0.80
C GLY A 33 -3.83 -5.81 0.08
N VAL A 34 -5.06 -5.42 -0.32
CA VAL A 34 -6.02 -6.34 -0.95
C VAL A 34 -5.46 -7.00 -2.21
N ASP A 35 -4.81 -6.22 -3.09
CA ASP A 35 -4.33 -6.72 -4.39
C ASP A 35 -3.18 -7.71 -4.24
N SER A 36 -2.15 -7.33 -3.47
CA SER A 36 -0.97 -8.18 -3.27
C SER A 36 -1.31 -9.44 -2.47
N THR A 37 -2.26 -9.37 -1.52
CA THR A 37 -2.72 -10.55 -0.76
C THR A 37 -3.50 -11.50 -1.66
N TYR A 38 -4.40 -10.97 -2.49
CA TYR A 38 -5.14 -11.76 -3.46
C TYR A 38 -4.21 -12.42 -4.49
N LEU A 39 -3.28 -11.64 -5.07
CA LEU A 39 -2.29 -12.17 -6.01
C LEU A 39 -1.46 -13.29 -5.40
N LEU A 40 -0.97 -13.09 -4.16
CA LEU A 40 -0.17 -14.10 -3.47
C LEU A 40 -0.96 -15.38 -3.20
N ALA A 41 -2.22 -15.27 -2.76
CA ALA A 41 -3.06 -16.43 -2.53
C ALA A 41 -3.29 -17.25 -3.82
N VAL A 42 -3.63 -16.59 -4.93
CA VAL A 42 -3.85 -17.26 -6.22
C VAL A 42 -2.53 -17.84 -6.77
N ALA A 43 -1.41 -17.12 -6.62
CA ALA A 43 -0.10 -17.60 -7.07
C ALA A 43 0.34 -18.83 -6.28
N GLN A 44 0.15 -18.85 -4.96
CA GLN A 44 0.48 -19.99 -4.11
C GLN A 44 -0.38 -21.22 -4.45
N GLU A 45 -1.69 -21.04 -4.65
CA GLU A 45 -2.57 -22.14 -5.09
C GLU A 45 -2.18 -22.68 -6.47
N SER A 46 -1.76 -21.81 -7.39
CA SER A 46 -1.43 -22.18 -8.78
C SER A 46 -0.08 -22.81 -8.97
N LEU A 47 0.92 -22.43 -8.16
CA LEU A 47 2.35 -22.76 -8.35
C LEU A 47 2.98 -23.52 -7.17
N GLY A 48 2.30 -23.60 -6.03
CA GLY A 48 2.81 -24.30 -4.85
C GLY A 48 4.18 -23.78 -4.42
N GLN A 49 5.17 -24.66 -4.37
CA GLN A 49 6.55 -24.32 -3.94
C GLN A 49 7.28 -23.36 -4.89
N ASN A 50 6.78 -23.17 -6.09
CA ASN A 50 7.33 -22.21 -7.06
C ASN A 50 6.81 -20.78 -6.84
N CYS A 51 5.96 -20.56 -5.86
CA CYS A 51 5.54 -19.23 -5.40
C CYS A 51 6.35 -18.85 -4.17
N GLN A 52 6.97 -17.68 -4.21
CA GLN A 52 7.58 -17.02 -3.07
C GLN A 52 7.09 -15.58 -3.03
N ALA A 53 7.21 -14.95 -1.88
CA ALA A 53 6.86 -13.54 -1.74
C ALA A 53 7.93 -12.80 -0.93
N VAL A 54 8.00 -11.49 -1.13
CA VAL A 54 8.88 -10.61 -0.38
C VAL A 54 8.09 -9.43 0.17
N PHE A 55 8.27 -9.16 1.46
CA PHE A 55 7.73 -8.00 2.15
C PHE A 55 8.88 -7.07 2.51
N ALA A 56 8.84 -5.82 2.03
CA ALA A 56 9.82 -4.81 2.37
C ALA A 56 9.34 -3.99 3.58
N ARG A 57 10.04 -4.12 4.69
CA ARG A 57 9.80 -3.39 5.93
C ARG A 57 10.59 -2.07 5.91
N GLY A 58 9.97 -0.98 6.33
CA GLY A 58 10.64 0.32 6.39
C GLY A 58 9.70 1.45 6.82
N LEU A 59 10.27 2.65 6.98
CA LEU A 59 9.57 3.82 7.54
C LEU A 59 8.44 4.40 6.65
N MET A 60 8.23 3.86 5.43
CA MET A 60 7.15 4.31 4.56
C MET A 60 5.78 3.72 4.91
N ILE A 61 5.72 2.70 5.77
CA ILE A 61 4.49 2.09 6.28
C ILE A 61 4.43 2.24 7.80
N SER A 62 3.23 2.27 8.37
CA SER A 62 3.07 2.30 9.82
C SER A 62 3.38 0.94 10.43
N THR A 63 3.77 0.91 11.72
CA THR A 63 3.99 -0.32 12.46
C THR A 63 2.74 -1.20 12.50
N GLN A 64 1.55 -0.59 12.59
CA GLN A 64 0.29 -1.31 12.56
C GLN A 64 0.08 -2.01 11.20
N GLU A 65 0.31 -1.30 10.10
CA GLU A 65 0.21 -1.86 8.75
C GLU A 65 1.16 -3.03 8.54
N GLU A 66 2.40 -2.92 9.03
CA GLU A 66 3.39 -3.99 9.01
C GLU A 66 2.89 -5.21 9.81
N GLN A 67 2.42 -5.00 11.05
CA GLN A 67 1.90 -6.07 11.90
C GLN A 67 0.70 -6.78 11.26
N GLU A 68 -0.25 -6.03 10.71
CA GLU A 68 -1.41 -6.58 10.00
C GLU A 68 -1.00 -7.41 8.77
N ALA A 69 -0.03 -6.93 7.97
CA ALA A 69 0.47 -7.66 6.82
C ALA A 69 1.17 -8.96 7.23
N LEU A 70 2.05 -8.89 8.24
CA LEU A 70 2.80 -10.05 8.71
C LEU A 70 1.92 -11.07 9.46
N ALA A 71 0.81 -10.65 10.07
CA ALA A 71 -0.16 -11.57 10.68
C ALA A 71 -0.85 -12.49 9.65
N LEU A 72 -0.90 -12.09 8.38
CA LEU A 72 -1.43 -12.96 7.31
C LEU A 72 -0.50 -14.13 6.99
N VAL A 73 0.81 -13.96 7.22
CA VAL A 73 1.83 -14.96 6.83
C VAL A 73 1.57 -16.32 7.49
N PRO A 74 1.53 -16.47 8.83
CA PRO A 74 1.24 -17.75 9.45
C PRO A 74 -0.21 -18.21 9.24
N LYS A 75 -1.16 -17.28 9.13
CA LYS A 75 -2.58 -17.60 8.97
C LYS A 75 -2.89 -18.33 7.66
N TYR A 76 -2.18 -17.97 6.58
CA TYR A 76 -2.37 -18.54 5.23
C TYR A 76 -1.17 -19.36 4.76
N ASN A 77 -0.19 -19.60 5.63
CA ASN A 77 1.08 -20.26 5.29
C ASN A 77 1.76 -19.62 4.07
N PHE A 78 1.71 -18.29 3.97
CA PHE A 78 2.33 -17.56 2.86
C PHE A 78 3.86 -17.67 2.92
N PRO A 79 4.54 -17.99 1.80
CA PRO A 79 6.00 -18.12 1.74
C PRO A 79 6.68 -16.74 1.62
N VAL A 80 6.55 -15.90 2.66
CA VAL A 80 7.02 -14.51 2.66
C VAL A 80 8.39 -14.40 3.31
N GLN A 81 9.35 -13.85 2.60
CA GLN A 81 10.61 -13.36 3.13
C GLN A 81 10.46 -11.88 3.49
N VAL A 82 10.86 -11.51 4.71
CA VAL A 82 10.90 -10.10 5.13
C VAL A 82 12.30 -9.56 4.90
N ILE A 83 12.41 -8.39 4.29
CA ILE A 83 13.66 -7.65 4.13
C ILE A 83 13.51 -6.24 4.68
N ASP A 84 14.59 -5.66 5.19
CA ASP A 84 14.63 -4.25 5.55
C ASP A 84 14.92 -3.40 4.32
N PHE A 85 14.14 -2.33 4.12
CA PHE A 85 14.30 -1.40 3.03
C PHE A 85 14.45 0.03 3.54
N ASP A 86 15.67 0.56 3.44
CA ASP A 86 15.98 1.94 3.80
C ASP A 86 15.68 2.89 2.63
N VAL A 87 14.46 3.40 2.58
CA VAL A 87 14.07 4.41 1.59
C VAL A 87 14.74 5.77 1.83
N LEU A 88 15.13 6.06 3.08
CA LEU A 88 15.77 7.33 3.44
C LEU A 88 17.24 7.38 3.03
N GLY A 89 17.86 6.26 2.69
CA GLY A 89 19.13 6.22 1.99
C GLY A 89 19.11 6.88 0.60
N LEU A 90 17.91 7.06 0.00
CA LEU A 90 17.73 7.70 -1.29
C LEU A 90 17.56 9.21 -1.13
N GLN A 91 18.53 9.99 -1.64
CA GLN A 91 18.46 11.47 -1.60
C GLN A 91 17.23 11.99 -2.36
N GLU A 92 16.92 11.38 -3.51
CA GLU A 92 15.77 11.72 -4.35
C GLU A 92 14.45 11.54 -3.58
N PHE A 93 14.33 10.52 -2.74
CA PHE A 93 13.16 10.33 -1.89
C PHE A 93 13.10 11.39 -0.79
N ARG A 94 14.21 11.69 -0.13
CA ARG A 94 14.28 12.71 0.94
C ARG A 94 13.93 14.11 0.46
N ASN A 95 14.29 14.45 -0.75
CA ASN A 95 13.96 15.74 -1.37
C ASN A 95 12.48 15.88 -1.72
N ASN A 96 11.72 14.78 -1.66
CA ASN A 96 10.27 14.73 -1.85
C ASN A 96 9.76 15.41 -3.13
N PRO A 97 10.31 15.13 -4.31
CA PRO A 97 9.79 15.66 -5.56
C PRO A 97 8.44 15.02 -5.93
N PRO A 98 7.66 15.61 -6.85
CA PRO A 98 6.39 15.04 -7.31
C PRO A 98 6.50 13.59 -7.80
N ASN A 99 7.64 13.19 -8.35
CA ASN A 99 7.93 11.84 -8.82
C ASN A 99 8.69 10.97 -7.80
N ARG A 100 8.70 11.31 -6.49
CA ARG A 100 9.38 10.50 -5.45
C ARG A 100 9.03 9.02 -5.49
N CYS A 101 7.76 8.71 -5.88
CA CYS A 101 7.30 7.31 -5.95
C CYS A 101 8.03 6.51 -7.04
N TYR A 102 8.49 7.16 -8.11
CA TYR A 102 9.34 6.54 -9.13
C TYR A 102 10.67 6.05 -8.52
N PHE A 103 11.40 6.94 -7.85
CA PHE A 103 12.70 6.60 -7.25
C PHE A 103 12.57 5.52 -6.18
N CYS A 104 11.56 5.65 -5.31
CA CYS A 104 11.28 4.65 -4.27
C CYS A 104 10.98 3.27 -4.88
N LYS A 105 10.04 3.19 -5.84
CA LYS A 105 9.69 1.92 -6.48
C LYS A 105 10.85 1.35 -7.29
N LYS A 106 11.59 2.18 -8.02
CA LYS A 106 12.75 1.73 -8.79
C LYS A 106 13.74 1.01 -7.90
N LYS A 107 14.18 1.65 -6.81
CA LYS A 107 15.14 1.05 -5.87
C LYS A 107 14.59 -0.20 -5.19
N LEU A 108 13.32 -0.17 -4.76
CA LEU A 108 12.67 -1.32 -4.13
C LEU A 108 12.64 -2.54 -5.06
N PHE A 109 12.23 -2.35 -6.31
CA PHE A 109 12.12 -3.45 -7.26
C PHE A 109 13.47 -3.89 -7.82
N GLU A 110 14.48 -3.01 -7.91
CA GLU A 110 15.87 -3.42 -8.13
C GLU A 110 16.34 -4.39 -7.03
N THR A 111 16.04 -4.10 -5.76
CA THR A 111 16.35 -5.00 -4.64
C THR A 111 15.63 -6.36 -4.78
N PHE A 112 14.36 -6.35 -5.21
CA PHE A 112 13.60 -7.59 -5.45
C PHE A 112 14.16 -8.40 -6.63
N LEU A 113 14.61 -7.73 -7.69
CA LEU A 113 15.29 -8.38 -8.83
C LEU A 113 16.63 -8.98 -8.43
N GLU A 114 17.41 -8.31 -7.60
CA GLU A 114 18.66 -8.89 -7.05
C GLU A 114 18.37 -10.14 -6.22
N LEU A 115 17.33 -10.07 -5.36
CA LEU A 115 16.87 -11.22 -4.58
C LEU A 115 16.41 -12.36 -5.49
N SER A 116 15.70 -12.08 -6.59
CA SER A 116 15.21 -13.07 -7.53
C SER A 116 16.33 -13.80 -8.25
N LYS A 117 17.42 -13.11 -8.59
CA LYS A 117 18.62 -13.71 -9.21
C LYS A 117 19.26 -14.77 -8.31
N SER A 118 19.29 -14.53 -7.00
CA SER A 118 19.79 -15.51 -6.02
C SER A 118 18.88 -16.74 -5.86
N LYS A 119 17.69 -16.72 -6.49
CA LYS A 119 16.63 -17.75 -6.42
C LYS A 119 16.30 -18.31 -7.81
N ASP A 120 17.30 -18.66 -8.60
CA ASP A 120 17.16 -19.22 -9.95
C ASP A 120 16.38 -18.35 -10.93
N ASN A 121 16.61 -17.04 -10.92
CA ASN A 121 15.95 -16.07 -11.80
C ASN A 121 14.42 -16.15 -11.74
N THR A 122 13.87 -16.20 -10.54
CA THR A 122 12.43 -16.18 -10.31
C THR A 122 11.81 -14.88 -10.85
N THR A 123 10.68 -14.95 -11.56
CA THR A 123 10.02 -13.77 -12.11
C THR A 123 9.41 -12.90 -11.00
N VAL A 124 9.83 -11.64 -10.92
CA VAL A 124 9.22 -10.67 -9.97
C VAL A 124 7.89 -10.17 -10.51
N ILE A 125 6.84 -10.26 -9.69
CA ILE A 125 5.49 -9.80 -10.04
C ILE A 125 4.93 -8.87 -8.96
N ASP A 126 4.05 -7.94 -9.37
CA ASP A 126 3.42 -6.99 -8.47
C ASP A 126 1.88 -7.02 -8.54
N GLY A 127 1.24 -6.38 -7.55
CA GLY A 127 -0.22 -6.32 -7.41
C GLY A 127 -0.88 -5.14 -8.14
N THR A 128 -0.26 -4.52 -9.13
CA THR A 128 -0.89 -3.47 -9.95
C THR A 128 -2.10 -4.05 -10.68
N ASN A 129 -3.24 -3.36 -10.63
CA ASN A 129 -4.51 -3.80 -11.17
C ASN A 129 -5.05 -2.87 -12.27
N ALA A 130 -6.13 -3.25 -12.97
CA ALA A 130 -6.67 -2.49 -14.10
C ALA A 130 -7.20 -1.08 -13.71
N SER A 131 -7.65 -0.88 -12.47
CA SER A 131 -8.07 0.45 -12.00
C SER A 131 -6.89 1.42 -11.84
N ASP A 132 -5.68 0.90 -11.60
CA ASP A 132 -4.47 1.72 -11.45
C ASP A 132 -3.98 2.29 -12.81
N ALA A 133 -4.45 1.73 -13.93
CA ALA A 133 -4.04 2.15 -15.27
C ALA A 133 -4.53 3.56 -15.64
N GLN A 134 -5.60 4.05 -15.02
CA GLN A 134 -6.22 5.35 -15.31
C GLN A 134 -5.57 6.51 -14.55
N ASP A 135 -4.76 6.23 -13.53
CA ASP A 135 -4.11 7.24 -12.70
C ASP A 135 -2.67 7.52 -13.18
N TYR A 136 -2.28 8.79 -13.17
CA TYR A 136 -0.86 9.15 -13.31
C TYR A 136 -0.09 8.69 -12.07
N ARG A 137 0.63 7.58 -12.22
CA ARG A 137 1.43 6.99 -11.13
C ARG A 137 2.90 6.87 -11.54
N PRO A 138 3.75 7.83 -11.15
CA PRO A 138 5.18 7.79 -11.48
C PRO A 138 5.86 6.46 -11.13
N GLY A 139 5.42 5.81 -10.04
CA GLY A 139 5.95 4.50 -9.66
C GLY A 139 5.68 3.38 -10.68
N ARG A 140 4.68 3.50 -11.56
CA ARG A 140 4.41 2.51 -12.61
C ARG A 140 5.47 2.54 -13.71
N ILE A 141 5.96 3.73 -14.04
CA ILE A 141 7.05 3.89 -15.00
C ILE A 141 8.28 3.08 -14.58
N ALA A 142 8.62 3.13 -13.28
CA ALA A 142 9.73 2.34 -12.75
C ALA A 142 9.52 0.82 -12.91
N LEU A 143 8.29 0.33 -12.73
CA LEU A 143 7.99 -1.10 -12.92
C LEU A 143 8.11 -1.52 -14.38
N GLU A 144 7.62 -0.69 -15.31
CA GLU A 144 7.71 -0.92 -16.76
C GLU A 144 9.19 -0.93 -17.22
N GLU A 145 10.01 0.04 -16.78
CA GLU A 145 11.45 0.09 -17.08
C GLU A 145 12.21 -1.14 -16.58
N LEU A 146 11.82 -1.68 -15.43
CA LEU A 146 12.44 -2.85 -14.82
C LEU A 146 11.87 -4.18 -15.34
N GLY A 147 10.91 -4.16 -16.23
CA GLY A 147 10.27 -5.36 -16.76
C GLY A 147 9.48 -6.16 -15.73
N ILE A 148 8.94 -5.50 -14.69
CA ILE A 148 8.12 -6.14 -13.68
C ILE A 148 6.76 -6.50 -14.26
N ILE A 149 6.34 -7.74 -14.05
CA ILE A 149 5.06 -8.23 -14.56
C ILE A 149 3.94 -7.92 -13.56
N SER A 150 2.82 -7.44 -14.07
CA SER A 150 1.60 -7.13 -13.29
C SER A 150 0.44 -8.04 -13.70
N PRO A 151 0.34 -9.28 -13.19
CA PRO A 151 -0.60 -10.28 -13.70
C PRO A 151 -2.07 -9.89 -13.51
N LEU A 152 -2.40 -9.12 -12.47
CA LEU A 152 -3.76 -8.63 -12.24
C LEU A 152 -4.17 -7.60 -13.31
N LEU A 153 -3.24 -6.72 -13.70
CA LEU A 153 -3.43 -5.76 -14.78
C LEU A 153 -3.59 -6.47 -16.12
N GLU A 154 -2.72 -7.44 -16.42
CA GLU A 154 -2.76 -8.23 -17.66
C GLU A 154 -4.07 -9.03 -17.79
N ALA A 155 -4.60 -9.55 -16.67
CA ALA A 155 -5.90 -10.21 -16.63
C ALA A 155 -7.11 -9.24 -16.67
N GLY A 156 -6.86 -7.92 -16.67
CA GLY A 156 -7.92 -6.90 -16.68
C GLY A 156 -8.75 -6.85 -15.39
N LEU A 157 -8.20 -7.34 -14.25
CA LEU A 157 -8.89 -7.32 -12.96
C LEU A 157 -8.89 -5.91 -12.35
N THR A 158 -10.08 -5.40 -12.11
CA THR A 158 -10.28 -4.12 -11.42
C THR A 158 -10.22 -4.28 -9.91
N LYS A 159 -10.01 -3.17 -9.18
CA LYS A 159 -10.02 -3.16 -7.71
C LYS A 159 -11.31 -3.71 -7.10
N ALA A 160 -12.46 -3.40 -7.72
CA ALA A 160 -13.77 -3.88 -7.27
C ALA A 160 -13.88 -5.41 -7.42
N GLU A 161 -13.46 -5.94 -8.57
CA GLU A 161 -13.45 -7.38 -8.84
C GLU A 161 -12.50 -8.14 -7.92
N ILE A 162 -11.30 -7.59 -7.67
CA ILE A 162 -10.34 -8.17 -6.72
C ILE A 162 -10.93 -8.25 -5.31
N ARG A 163 -11.67 -7.23 -4.86
CA ARG A 163 -12.36 -7.26 -3.56
C ARG A 163 -13.42 -8.36 -3.50
N ILE A 164 -14.19 -8.56 -4.56
CA ILE A 164 -15.19 -9.64 -4.67
C ILE A 164 -14.50 -10.99 -4.56
N LEU A 165 -13.47 -11.23 -5.36
CA LEU A 165 -12.72 -12.49 -5.38
C LEU A 165 -12.00 -12.74 -4.05
N SER A 166 -11.44 -11.70 -3.43
CA SER A 166 -10.83 -11.78 -2.09
C SER A 166 -11.84 -12.20 -1.03
N LYS A 167 -13.08 -11.66 -1.10
CA LYS A 167 -14.15 -12.01 -0.18
C LYS A 167 -14.60 -13.46 -0.36
N LEU A 168 -14.73 -13.93 -1.61
CA LEU A 168 -15.07 -15.33 -1.92
C LEU A 168 -14.01 -16.31 -1.41
N ARG A 169 -12.73 -15.89 -1.35
CA ARG A 169 -11.61 -16.66 -0.79
C ARG A 169 -11.45 -16.50 0.72
N ASN A 170 -12.38 -15.79 1.39
CA ASN A 170 -12.29 -15.47 2.81
C ASN A 170 -10.98 -14.77 3.23
N LEU A 171 -10.37 -13.98 2.34
CA LEU A 171 -9.21 -13.16 2.66
C LEU A 171 -9.66 -11.95 3.47
N PRO A 172 -9.10 -11.68 4.67
CA PRO A 172 -9.58 -10.59 5.54
C PRO A 172 -9.30 -9.20 4.97
N THR A 173 -8.42 -9.12 3.97
CA THR A 173 -8.06 -7.86 3.32
C THR A 173 -9.09 -7.37 2.30
N TRP A 174 -10.17 -8.12 2.03
CA TRP A 174 -11.15 -7.81 0.97
C TRP A 174 -11.75 -6.41 1.08
N ASN A 175 -11.97 -5.90 2.29
CA ASN A 175 -12.51 -4.56 2.55
C ASN A 175 -11.47 -3.57 3.10
N LYS A 176 -10.18 -3.98 3.14
CA LYS A 176 -9.12 -3.11 3.67
C LYS A 176 -9.05 -1.81 2.85
N PRO A 177 -9.02 -0.63 3.51
CA PRO A 177 -8.82 0.64 2.84
C PRO A 177 -7.51 0.67 2.05
N SER A 178 -7.45 1.53 1.02
CA SER A 178 -6.21 1.75 0.29
C SER A 178 -5.22 2.50 1.19
N MET A 179 -4.09 1.84 1.46
CA MET A 179 -3.04 2.39 2.30
C MET A 179 -2.02 3.11 1.41
N ALA A 180 -1.80 4.38 1.70
CA ALA A 180 -0.81 5.18 1.01
C ALA A 180 0.44 5.35 1.90
N CYS A 181 1.62 5.31 1.30
CA CYS A 181 2.91 5.57 1.94
C CYS A 181 2.85 6.81 2.86
N LEU A 182 3.42 6.72 4.07
CA LEU A 182 3.47 7.84 5.04
C LEU A 182 4.06 9.12 4.44
N ALA A 183 5.01 9.01 3.51
CA ALA A 183 5.56 10.16 2.80
C ALA A 183 4.51 10.98 2.03
N SER A 184 3.36 10.38 1.71
CA SER A 184 2.25 11.12 1.06
C SER A 184 1.58 12.14 1.98
N ARG A 185 1.92 12.18 3.28
CA ARG A 185 1.43 13.15 4.27
C ARG A 185 2.25 14.43 4.27
N VAL A 186 3.37 14.45 3.56
CA VAL A 186 4.30 15.57 3.48
C VAL A 186 4.11 16.29 2.14
N PRO A 187 3.92 17.63 2.11
CA PRO A 187 3.82 18.39 0.88
C PRO A 187 5.05 18.21 0.00
N TYR A 188 4.86 18.20 -1.32
CA TYR A 188 5.99 18.10 -2.24
C TYR A 188 6.97 19.26 -2.04
N GLY A 189 8.27 18.93 -2.06
CA GLY A 189 9.35 19.87 -1.83
C GLY A 189 9.78 20.00 -0.37
N ASP A 190 8.92 19.62 0.58
CA ASP A 190 9.31 19.54 2.00
C ASP A 190 10.14 18.28 2.23
N ALA A 191 11.29 18.41 2.88
CA ALA A 191 12.19 17.30 3.13
C ALA A 191 11.56 16.22 4.00
N ILE A 192 11.86 14.96 3.68
CA ILE A 192 11.41 13.79 4.44
C ILE A 192 12.57 13.21 5.23
N ASP A 193 12.37 13.06 6.53
CA ASP A 193 13.30 12.39 7.44
C ASP A 193 12.59 11.32 8.31
N ALA A 194 13.38 10.61 9.08
CA ALA A 194 12.90 9.52 9.92
C ALA A 194 11.97 10.01 11.04
N GLU A 195 12.29 11.13 11.66
CA GLU A 195 11.52 11.67 12.79
C GLU A 195 10.16 12.18 12.32
N LEU A 196 10.11 12.81 11.15
CA LEU A 196 8.87 13.26 10.52
C LEU A 196 7.94 12.06 10.22
N LEU A 197 8.46 11.00 9.59
CA LEU A 197 7.65 9.81 9.29
C LEU A 197 7.16 9.11 10.55
N LYS A 198 8.00 8.96 11.58
CA LYS A 198 7.59 8.41 12.88
C LYS A 198 6.54 9.28 13.57
N ARG A 199 6.68 10.62 13.51
CA ARG A 199 5.71 11.57 14.07
C ARG A 199 4.35 11.42 13.39
N ILE A 200 4.32 11.32 12.06
CA ILE A 200 3.11 11.08 11.29
C ILE A 200 2.46 9.75 11.69
N ALA A 201 3.24 8.67 11.71
CA ALA A 201 2.73 7.34 12.07
C ALA A 201 2.12 7.32 13.47
N ARG A 202 2.77 7.96 14.47
CA ARG A 202 2.24 8.08 15.83
C ARG A 202 0.95 8.90 15.87
N ALA A 203 0.90 10.02 15.13
CA ALA A 203 -0.29 10.86 15.07
C ALA A 203 -1.50 10.12 14.47
N GLU A 204 -1.30 9.35 13.38
CA GLU A 204 -2.36 8.51 12.81
C GLU A 204 -2.76 7.37 13.75
N ALA A 205 -1.82 6.76 14.47
CA ALA A 205 -2.11 5.72 15.46
C ALA A 205 -3.00 6.24 16.61
N ILE A 206 -2.80 7.46 17.09
CA ILE A 206 -3.66 8.10 18.10
C ILE A 206 -5.10 8.20 17.59
N LEU A 207 -5.30 8.66 16.37
CA LEU A 207 -6.63 8.76 15.75
C LEU A 207 -7.27 7.37 15.58
N GLN A 208 -6.51 6.39 15.15
CA GLN A 208 -6.99 5.01 14.96
C GLN A 208 -7.40 4.37 16.28
N GLN A 209 -6.67 4.57 17.36
CA GLN A 209 -7.03 4.10 18.71
C GLN A 209 -8.35 4.71 19.22
N LYS A 210 -8.70 5.89 18.76
CA LYS A 210 -10.01 6.54 19.01
C LYS A 210 -11.10 6.08 18.04
N GLY A 211 -10.79 5.13 17.17
CA GLY A 211 -11.73 4.53 16.20
C GLY A 211 -11.90 5.31 14.89
N HIS A 212 -11.03 6.29 14.63
CA HIS A 212 -10.93 6.93 13.30
C HIS A 212 -9.99 6.10 12.40
N LEU A 213 -10.45 4.91 12.01
CA LEU A 213 -9.63 3.94 11.27
C LEU A 213 -9.17 4.48 9.90
N GLU A 214 -10.03 5.23 9.23
CA GLU A 214 -9.70 5.94 7.99
C GLU A 214 -9.31 7.38 8.32
N CYS A 215 -8.03 7.62 8.54
CA CYS A 215 -7.50 8.94 8.82
C CYS A 215 -6.18 9.19 8.09
N ARG A 216 -5.85 10.46 7.95
CA ARG A 216 -4.51 10.92 7.52
C ARG A 216 -4.15 12.18 8.29
N VAL A 217 -2.90 12.25 8.73
CA VAL A 217 -2.35 13.46 9.35
C VAL A 217 -1.33 14.07 8.38
N ARG A 218 -1.76 15.11 7.65
CA ARG A 218 -0.86 15.87 6.77
C ARG A 218 -0.06 16.87 7.58
N VAL A 219 1.23 16.96 7.30
CA VAL A 219 2.13 17.85 8.01
C VAL A 219 2.43 19.08 7.17
N HIS A 220 2.16 20.26 7.69
CA HIS A 220 2.53 21.54 7.10
C HIS A 220 3.35 22.32 8.13
N GLY A 221 4.68 22.09 8.15
CA GLY A 221 5.56 22.61 9.18
C GLY A 221 5.15 22.12 10.57
N GLU A 222 4.65 23.03 11.42
CA GLU A 222 4.20 22.73 12.78
C GLU A 222 2.70 22.38 12.89
N ILE A 223 2.00 22.30 11.76
CA ILE A 223 0.55 22.03 11.71
C ILE A 223 0.31 20.55 11.43
N ALA A 224 -0.49 19.89 12.28
CA ALA A 224 -1.15 18.62 11.98
C ALA A 224 -2.52 18.90 11.34
N ARG A 225 -2.66 18.65 10.05
CA ARG A 225 -3.96 18.72 9.34
C ARG A 225 -4.57 17.33 9.28
N ILE A 226 -5.62 17.12 10.06
CA ILE A 226 -6.34 15.85 10.14
C ILE A 226 -7.32 15.75 8.98
N GLU A 227 -7.25 14.67 8.22
CA GLU A 227 -8.24 14.29 7.22
C GLU A 227 -8.92 12.99 7.67
N ILE A 228 -10.23 13.03 7.86
CA ILE A 228 -11.10 11.89 8.19
C ILE A 228 -12.38 11.97 7.35
N PRO A 229 -13.15 10.89 7.20
CA PRO A 229 -14.45 10.96 6.53
C PRO A 229 -15.37 11.99 7.19
N ILE A 230 -16.14 12.73 6.39
CA ILE A 230 -17.01 13.84 6.88
C ILE A 230 -18.01 13.35 7.95
N ASN A 231 -18.52 12.13 7.80
CA ASN A 231 -19.43 11.53 8.77
C ASN A 231 -18.78 11.25 10.14
N SER A 232 -17.44 11.29 10.23
CA SER A 232 -16.68 11.14 11.48
C SER A 232 -16.39 12.48 12.18
N PHE A 233 -16.72 13.63 11.57
CA PHE A 233 -16.46 14.95 12.15
C PHE A 233 -17.12 15.17 13.52
N PRO A 234 -18.40 14.86 13.72
CA PRO A 234 -19.02 15.07 15.01
C PRO A 234 -18.29 14.38 16.16
N LYS A 235 -17.89 13.11 15.95
CA LYS A 235 -17.11 12.34 16.92
C LYS A 235 -15.74 12.97 17.16
N CYS A 236 -15.01 13.33 16.11
CA CYS A 236 -13.70 13.96 16.21
C CYS A 236 -13.75 15.29 16.99
N ILE A 237 -14.76 16.10 16.74
CA ILE A 237 -14.97 17.38 17.47
C ILE A 237 -15.31 17.11 18.94
N GLN A 238 -16.13 16.12 19.23
CA GLN A 238 -16.46 15.74 20.60
C GLN A 238 -15.23 15.25 21.38
N GLU A 239 -14.34 14.52 20.72
CA GLU A 239 -13.10 13.96 21.28
C GLU A 239 -11.90 14.91 21.15
N HIS A 240 -12.12 16.20 20.81
CA HIS A 240 -11.05 17.13 20.45
C HIS A 240 -9.89 17.19 21.44
N ALA A 241 -10.19 17.24 22.75
CA ALA A 241 -9.18 17.35 23.80
C ALA A 241 -8.28 16.10 23.87
N GLU A 242 -8.89 14.92 23.71
CA GLU A 242 -8.19 13.64 23.73
C GLU A 242 -7.37 13.37 22.44
N ILE A 243 -7.68 14.09 21.38
CA ILE A 243 -6.93 14.04 20.11
C ILE A 243 -5.83 15.10 20.12
N THR A 244 -6.14 16.33 20.51
CA THR A 244 -5.19 17.45 20.41
C THR A 244 -4.04 17.33 21.39
N ALA A 245 -4.30 16.96 22.66
CA ALA A 245 -3.25 16.88 23.68
C ALA A 245 -2.08 15.98 23.26
N PRO A 246 -2.29 14.70 22.90
CA PRO A 246 -1.17 13.86 22.49
C PRO A 246 -0.53 14.29 21.15
N LEU A 247 -1.25 14.94 20.23
CA LEU A 247 -0.65 15.48 19.03
C LEU A 247 0.30 16.66 19.33
N LEU A 248 -0.06 17.52 20.30
CA LEU A 248 0.82 18.59 20.77
C LEU A 248 2.10 18.02 21.43
N GLU A 249 1.97 16.93 22.21
CA GLU A 249 3.12 16.23 22.79
C GLU A 249 4.06 15.62 21.72
N LEU A 250 3.53 15.28 20.53
CA LEU A 250 4.34 14.88 19.38
C LEU A 250 5.08 16.05 18.70
N GLY A 251 4.96 17.28 19.22
CA GLY A 251 5.66 18.47 18.72
C GLY A 251 4.91 19.22 17.63
N PHE A 252 3.62 18.93 17.39
CA PHE A 252 2.81 19.84 16.60
C PHE A 252 2.41 21.06 17.44
N ARG A 253 2.37 22.22 16.81
CA ARG A 253 1.94 23.45 17.47
C ARG A 253 0.47 23.75 17.25
N PHE A 254 -0.05 23.30 16.10
CA PHE A 254 -1.45 23.47 15.73
C PHE A 254 -2.02 22.14 15.23
N VAL A 255 -3.25 21.86 15.66
CA VAL A 255 -4.02 20.71 15.20
C VAL A 255 -5.28 21.23 14.51
N THR A 256 -5.49 20.85 13.26
CA THR A 256 -6.59 21.34 12.43
C THR A 256 -7.35 20.18 11.80
N LEU A 257 -8.63 20.35 11.57
CA LEU A 257 -9.48 19.43 10.82
C LEU A 257 -9.69 19.98 9.41
N ASP A 258 -9.38 19.19 8.38
CA ASP A 258 -9.67 19.54 6.99
C ASP A 258 -11.16 19.39 6.73
N LEU A 259 -11.87 20.51 6.53
CA LEU A 259 -13.32 20.50 6.27
C LEU A 259 -13.73 19.83 4.96
N MET A 260 -12.80 19.60 4.04
CA MET A 260 -13.07 18.83 2.84
C MET A 260 -13.05 17.31 3.08
N GLY A 261 -12.66 16.88 4.28
CA GLY A 261 -12.60 15.49 4.66
C GLY A 261 -11.48 14.70 3.99
N LEU A 262 -11.50 13.39 4.23
CA LEU A 262 -10.50 12.45 3.66
C LEU A 262 -10.73 12.29 2.15
N ARG A 263 -9.70 12.58 1.36
CA ARG A 263 -9.69 12.38 -0.10
C ARG A 263 -8.35 11.90 -0.62
N SER A 264 -8.39 11.13 -1.70
CA SER A 264 -7.16 10.72 -2.36
C SER A 264 -6.51 11.92 -3.05
N GLY A 265 -5.16 12.00 -2.99
CA GLY A 265 -4.41 13.03 -3.72
C GLY A 265 -4.59 14.46 -3.19
N SER A 266 -5.00 14.67 -1.94
CA SER A 266 -5.26 16.01 -1.36
C SER A 266 -4.05 16.96 -1.37
N LEU A 267 -2.83 16.43 -1.54
CA LEU A 267 -1.59 17.20 -1.69
C LEU A 267 -1.08 17.25 -3.14
N ASN A 268 -1.76 16.63 -4.09
CA ASN A 268 -1.38 16.76 -5.49
C ASN A 268 -1.66 18.19 -5.97
N PRO A 269 -0.82 18.77 -6.85
CA PRO A 269 -1.12 20.04 -7.50
C PRO A 269 -2.48 19.95 -8.20
N ILE A 270 -3.25 21.01 -8.11
CA ILE A 270 -4.52 21.18 -8.84
C ILE A 270 -4.22 21.51 -10.30
#